data_91c343bcac74f36ed997a99d0df1f9ca
#
_entry.id   91c343bcac74f36ed997a99d0df1f9ca
#
_cell.length_a   1.000
_cell.length_b   1.000
_cell.length_c   1.000
_cell.angle_alpha   90.00
_cell.angle_beta   90.00
_cell.angle_gamma   90.00
#
_symmetry.space_group_name_H-M   'P 1'
#
loop_
_entity.id
_entity.type
_entity.pdbx_description
1 polymer ?
#
loop_
_entity_poly.entity_id
_entity_poly.type
_entity_poly.pdbx_seq_one_letter_code
_entity_poly.pdbx_strand_id
1 'polypeptide(L)'
;MPLIMALCVIVGILIGTFYANHFSGNRLNIINSGSNRLSNLLHIINDQYVDKVDIDSLVDVAIPQILADLDPHSVYISAKDAQAVADDLKGSFSGVGIEFTIRQDTIRVQNVVKNGPAQRAGILAGDKIVSVDGKPFVGKIVTNEEAMRRLKGPKDTKVKLGVVRYGQKKVKYFTITRGDIPQKSITAAYMLDKNTGYIKVRSFGETTYPEMLIALAQLSQENFKSLVIDLRDNTGGYMNSAVQMANEFLPKNKLIVYMEGRKSPRQDFRSDGHGSYQKLPLCVLINEGSASASEIFAGAIQDNDRGTIIGRRSFGKGLVQQQLGFPDGSMIRLTIARYYTPSGRCIQKPFTAGDTKDYESDIVTRYEHGEFFSQDSIKHQGPAYHTGIGRTVYGGGGITPDIFVPEDTLGMTSYYKQAAMSGLILQFAFTYTDNNRPKLNTFVNMMSLSKYLVQQNTVEQFATYADKNGLKRRNLMIRKSHKLLEKFINSRIIYNIMDDQAWTAYINLDDPTIEKALEVFKKNEAFPKKPSIKK
;
A
#
# COMPACT_ATOMS: atom_id res chain seq x y z
N MET A 1 78.40 4.88 -26.79
CA MET A 1 77.58 4.23 -25.80
C MET A 1 77.16 5.15 -24.59
N PRO A 2 78.04 5.82 -23.83
CA PRO A 2 77.62 6.58 -22.64
C PRO A 2 76.75 7.80 -22.96
N LEU A 3 76.89 8.47 -24.06
CA LEU A 3 76.11 9.62 -24.47
C LEU A 3 74.62 9.26 -24.78
N ILE A 4 74.40 8.09 -25.40
CA ILE A 4 73.06 7.59 -25.73
C ILE A 4 72.29 7.15 -24.42
N MET A 5 73.03 6.52 -23.47
CA MET A 5 72.43 6.17 -22.16
C MET A 5 72.03 7.41 -21.34
N ALA A 6 72.91 8.44 -21.35
CA ALA A 6 72.57 9.71 -20.67
C ALA A 6 71.35 10.40 -21.30
N LEU A 7 71.21 10.37 -22.62
CA LEU A 7 70.09 10.94 -23.35
C LEU A 7 68.77 10.16 -23.00
N CYS A 8 68.84 8.83 -22.98
CA CYS A 8 67.68 8.00 -22.60
C CYS A 8 67.23 8.25 -21.14
N VAL A 9 68.16 8.45 -20.20
CA VAL A 9 67.83 8.78 -18.79
C VAL A 9 67.22 10.17 -18.72
N ILE A 10 67.75 11.18 -19.43
CA ILE A 10 67.17 12.52 -19.46
C ILE A 10 65.77 12.51 -20.07
N VAL A 11 65.56 11.81 -21.18
CA VAL A 11 64.24 11.66 -21.80
C VAL A 11 63.29 10.89 -20.90
N GLY A 12 63.73 9.85 -20.20
CA GLY A 12 62.92 9.11 -19.20
C GLY A 12 62.49 9.98 -18.01
N ILE A 13 63.41 10.83 -17.51
CA ILE A 13 63.11 11.79 -16.44
C ILE A 13 62.10 12.86 -16.93
N LEU A 14 62.29 13.40 -18.13
CA LEU A 14 61.34 14.38 -18.70
C LEU A 14 59.96 13.80 -18.97
N ILE A 15 59.89 12.59 -19.49
CA ILE A 15 58.62 11.89 -19.66
C ILE A 15 57.98 11.57 -18.29
N GLY A 16 58.76 11.10 -17.33
CA GLY A 16 58.29 10.80 -15.97
C GLY A 16 57.80 12.05 -15.24
N THR A 17 58.50 13.17 -15.33
CA THR A 17 58.07 14.45 -14.72
C THR A 17 56.89 15.06 -15.47
N PHE A 18 56.83 14.95 -16.79
CA PHE A 18 55.65 15.39 -17.57
C PHE A 18 54.43 14.56 -17.23
N TYR A 19 54.57 13.23 -17.10
CA TYR A 19 53.50 12.31 -16.70
C TYR A 19 53.09 12.56 -15.25
N ALA A 20 54.01 12.72 -14.33
CA ALA A 20 53.74 13.03 -12.93
C ALA A 20 53.04 14.39 -12.78
N ASN A 21 53.48 15.43 -13.47
CA ASN A 21 52.85 16.76 -13.43
C ASN A 21 51.47 16.81 -14.12
N HIS A 22 51.30 16.06 -15.19
CA HIS A 22 50.01 16.05 -15.91
C HIS A 22 48.96 15.20 -15.22
N PHE A 23 49.35 14.10 -14.55
CA PHE A 23 48.44 13.22 -13.82
C PHE A 23 48.30 13.55 -12.34
N SER A 24 49.29 14.15 -11.69
CA SER A 24 49.14 14.60 -10.28
C SER A 24 48.41 15.95 -10.16
N GLY A 25 48.48 16.81 -11.19
CA GLY A 25 47.70 18.08 -11.20
C GLY A 25 46.19 17.90 -11.23
N ASN A 26 45.69 16.81 -11.84
CA ASN A 26 44.27 16.50 -11.83
C ASN A 26 43.78 15.86 -10.54
N ARG A 27 44.64 15.23 -9.75
CA ARG A 27 44.22 14.68 -8.44
C ARG A 27 43.91 15.78 -7.40
N LEU A 28 44.60 16.91 -7.45
CA LEU A 28 44.34 18.04 -6.55
C LEU A 28 43.11 18.90 -6.98
N ASN A 29 42.79 18.96 -8.28
CA ASN A 29 41.59 19.64 -8.78
C ASN A 29 40.30 18.82 -8.60
N ILE A 30 40.41 17.52 -8.40
CA ILE A 30 39.28 16.62 -8.11
C ILE A 30 38.72 16.88 -6.68
N ILE A 31 39.52 17.44 -5.77
CA ILE A 31 39.13 17.76 -4.38
C ILE A 31 38.08 18.89 -4.31
N ASN A 32 37.85 19.63 -5.39
CA ASN A 32 36.95 20.80 -5.37
C ASN A 32 35.54 20.58 -5.91
N SER A 33 35.17 19.41 -6.44
CA SER A 33 33.76 19.10 -6.74
C SER A 33 33.06 18.51 -5.52
N GLY A 34 31.86 18.98 -5.22
CA GLY A 34 31.10 18.56 -4.02
C GLY A 34 30.92 17.04 -3.90
N SER A 35 30.80 16.34 -5.04
CA SER A 35 30.66 14.86 -5.11
C SER A 35 31.93 14.13 -4.67
N ASN A 36 33.11 14.69 -4.88
CA ASN A 36 34.36 14.06 -4.52
C ASN A 36 34.70 14.22 -3.02
N ARG A 37 34.14 15.20 -2.34
CA ARG A 37 34.38 15.42 -0.88
C ARG A 37 33.86 14.27 -0.05
N LEU A 38 32.65 13.73 -0.38
CA LEU A 38 32.06 12.62 0.37
C LEU A 38 32.91 11.34 0.18
N SER A 39 33.29 11.03 -1.05
CA SER A 39 34.15 9.88 -1.34
C SER A 39 35.51 10.01 -0.65
N ASN A 40 36.14 11.19 -0.71
CA ASN A 40 37.42 11.45 -0.05
C ASN A 40 37.30 11.35 1.49
N LEU A 41 36.20 11.83 2.07
CA LEU A 41 35.96 11.66 3.52
C LEU A 41 35.95 10.19 3.93
N LEU A 42 35.20 9.36 3.18
CA LEU A 42 35.16 7.92 3.45
C LEU A 42 36.53 7.26 3.30
N HIS A 43 37.34 7.65 2.30
CA HIS A 43 38.73 7.17 2.16
C HIS A 43 39.60 7.62 3.34
N ILE A 44 39.53 8.88 3.75
CA ILE A 44 40.29 9.40 4.90
C ILE A 44 39.90 8.63 6.19
N ILE A 45 38.61 8.39 6.41
CA ILE A 45 38.15 7.61 7.55
C ILE A 45 38.73 6.20 7.50
N ASN A 46 38.63 5.53 6.36
CA ASN A 46 39.15 4.17 6.21
C ASN A 46 40.67 4.08 6.47
N ASP A 47 41.44 5.09 6.04
CA ASP A 47 42.89 5.06 6.07
C ASP A 47 43.49 5.63 7.36
N GLN A 48 42.82 6.57 8.02
CA GLN A 48 43.44 7.34 9.09
C GLN A 48 42.67 7.32 10.44
N TYR A 49 41.45 6.75 10.47
CA TYR A 49 40.71 6.68 11.74
C TYR A 49 41.40 5.70 12.70
N VAL A 50 41.38 6.06 14.00
CA VAL A 50 42.10 5.33 15.05
C VAL A 50 41.71 3.86 15.19
N ASP A 51 40.42 3.54 14.94
CA ASP A 51 39.90 2.18 14.99
C ASP A 51 39.46 1.70 13.60
N LYS A 52 39.40 0.37 13.41
CA LYS A 52 38.86 -0.20 12.18
C LYS A 52 37.37 0.11 12.03
N VAL A 53 36.98 0.73 10.93
CA VAL A 53 35.60 1.11 10.62
C VAL A 53 35.08 0.26 9.47
N ASP A 54 33.82 -0.12 9.56
CA ASP A 54 33.07 -0.69 8.45
C ASP A 54 32.47 0.45 7.61
N ILE A 55 33.10 0.70 6.46
CA ILE A 55 32.73 1.78 5.55
C ILE A 55 31.33 1.57 4.97
N ASP A 56 30.94 0.32 4.68
CA ASP A 56 29.61 0.00 4.13
C ASP A 56 28.52 0.38 5.15
N SER A 57 28.74 0.08 6.43
CA SER A 57 27.83 0.50 7.50
C SER A 57 27.71 2.02 7.62
N LEU A 58 28.80 2.77 7.43
CA LEU A 58 28.74 4.25 7.42
C LEU A 58 27.95 4.78 6.22
N VAL A 59 28.14 4.18 5.05
CA VAL A 59 27.42 4.53 3.82
C VAL A 59 25.93 4.26 3.98
N ASP A 60 25.56 3.11 4.55
CA ASP A 60 24.16 2.73 4.84
C ASP A 60 23.44 3.73 5.77
N VAL A 61 24.18 4.35 6.68
CA VAL A 61 23.63 5.41 7.56
C VAL A 61 23.59 6.78 6.88
N ALA A 62 24.57 7.09 6.03
CA ALA A 62 24.70 8.41 5.40
C ALA A 62 23.73 8.62 4.23
N ILE A 63 23.52 7.61 3.37
CA ILE A 63 22.65 7.72 2.19
C ILE A 63 21.22 8.12 2.55
N PRO A 64 20.54 7.51 3.54
CA PRO A 64 19.21 7.93 3.97
C PRO A 64 19.13 9.41 4.38
N GLN A 65 20.14 9.92 5.08
CA GLN A 65 20.19 11.33 5.50
C GLN A 65 20.28 12.28 4.29
N ILE A 66 21.15 11.95 3.32
CA ILE A 66 21.29 12.74 2.09
C ILE A 66 19.98 12.76 1.30
N LEU A 67 19.27 11.63 1.22
CA LEU A 67 18.01 11.52 0.48
C LEU A 67 16.88 12.26 1.19
N ALA A 68 16.84 12.26 2.53
CA ALA A 68 15.84 12.97 3.32
C ALA A 68 15.87 14.48 3.08
N ASP A 69 17.03 15.04 2.76
CA ASP A 69 17.19 16.46 2.40
C ASP A 69 16.64 16.82 1.00
N LEU A 70 16.21 15.84 0.20
CA LEU A 70 15.65 16.10 -1.12
C LEU A 70 14.11 16.18 -1.09
N ASP A 71 13.47 15.10 -0.65
CA ASP A 71 12.01 14.99 -0.55
C ASP A 71 11.63 13.80 0.35
N PRO A 72 10.38 13.75 0.86
CA PRO A 72 9.94 12.70 1.80
C PRO A 72 9.82 11.29 1.17
N HIS A 73 10.01 11.14 -0.13
CA HIS A 73 9.77 9.89 -0.85
C HIS A 73 11.01 9.30 -1.52
N SER A 74 12.09 10.07 -1.63
CA SER A 74 13.39 9.53 -2.05
C SER A 74 13.99 8.74 -0.90
N VAL A 75 14.18 7.43 -1.10
CA VAL A 75 14.60 6.52 -0.03
C VAL A 75 15.69 5.56 -0.49
N TYR A 76 16.55 5.20 0.46
CA TYR A 76 17.50 4.11 0.32
C TYR A 76 16.83 2.80 0.75
N ILE A 77 17.10 1.74 0.03
CA ILE A 77 16.61 0.39 0.28
C ILE A 77 17.82 -0.52 0.36
N SER A 78 18.06 -1.09 1.53
CA SER A 78 19.21 -1.97 1.74
C SER A 78 19.12 -3.22 0.85
N ALA A 79 20.24 -3.86 0.55
CA ALA A 79 20.25 -5.12 -0.21
C ALA A 79 19.38 -6.21 0.42
N LYS A 80 19.27 -6.20 1.76
CA LYS A 80 18.40 -7.12 2.52
C LYS A 80 16.92 -6.88 2.22
N ASP A 81 16.49 -5.63 2.03
CA ASP A 81 15.09 -5.25 1.87
C ASP A 81 14.66 -5.15 0.39
N ALA A 82 15.64 -5.08 -0.52
CA ALA A 82 15.42 -4.89 -1.95
C ALA A 82 14.48 -5.94 -2.56
N GLN A 83 14.66 -7.22 -2.19
CA GLN A 83 13.80 -8.29 -2.67
C GLN A 83 12.36 -8.16 -2.18
N ALA A 84 12.16 -7.79 -0.91
CA ALA A 84 10.81 -7.61 -0.35
C ALA A 84 10.05 -6.48 -1.06
N VAL A 85 10.74 -5.38 -1.36
CA VAL A 85 10.16 -4.25 -2.11
C VAL A 85 9.83 -4.64 -3.56
N ALA A 86 10.68 -5.44 -4.21
CA ALA A 86 10.42 -5.93 -5.55
C ALA A 86 9.21 -6.88 -5.58
N ASP A 87 9.10 -7.76 -4.59
CA ASP A 87 7.97 -8.71 -4.46
C ASP A 87 6.64 -8.00 -4.29
N ASP A 88 6.58 -6.96 -3.45
CA ASP A 88 5.36 -6.18 -3.21
C ASP A 88 4.81 -5.53 -4.49
N LEU A 89 5.70 -5.05 -5.36
CA LEU A 89 5.32 -4.42 -6.62
C LEU A 89 4.95 -5.45 -7.71
N LYS A 90 5.57 -6.62 -7.72
CA LYS A 90 5.25 -7.71 -8.67
C LYS A 90 3.88 -8.35 -8.43
N GLY A 91 3.26 -8.11 -7.27
CA GLY A 91 1.99 -8.74 -6.91
C GLY A 91 2.13 -10.23 -6.56
N SER A 92 3.33 -10.70 -6.24
CA SER A 92 3.59 -12.05 -5.73
C SER A 92 4.93 -12.11 -5.00
N PHE A 93 5.01 -12.99 -4.02
CA PHE A 93 6.27 -13.33 -3.35
C PHE A 93 6.42 -14.83 -3.23
N SER A 94 7.64 -15.31 -3.01
CA SER A 94 7.86 -16.73 -2.77
C SER A 94 7.88 -17.06 -1.27
N GLY A 95 7.10 -18.07 -0.89
CA GLY A 95 6.96 -18.46 0.51
C GLY A 95 6.06 -19.67 0.74
N VAL A 96 5.64 -19.84 1.98
CA VAL A 96 4.77 -20.98 2.38
C VAL A 96 3.28 -20.75 2.08
N GLY A 97 2.81 -19.52 1.97
CA GLY A 97 1.40 -19.20 1.66
C GLY A 97 0.46 -19.31 2.85
N ILE A 98 0.80 -18.62 3.94
CA ILE A 98 -0.08 -18.45 5.10
C ILE A 98 -0.18 -16.99 5.49
N GLU A 99 -1.34 -16.59 6.01
CA GLU A 99 -1.52 -15.40 6.80
C GLU A 99 -1.46 -15.79 8.28
N PHE A 100 -0.76 -15.02 9.08
CA PHE A 100 -0.54 -15.38 10.48
C PHE A 100 -0.60 -14.18 11.42
N THR A 101 -0.81 -14.45 12.69
CA THR A 101 -0.57 -13.51 13.79
C THR A 101 0.39 -14.13 14.79
N ILE A 102 1.12 -13.27 15.49
CA ILE A 102 1.93 -13.68 16.64
C ILE A 102 1.10 -13.46 17.89
N ARG A 103 0.88 -14.53 18.66
CA ARG A 103 0.15 -14.48 19.91
C ARG A 103 0.83 -15.33 20.96
N GLN A 104 1.04 -14.76 22.15
CA GLN A 104 1.78 -15.45 23.23
C GLN A 104 3.07 -16.06 22.69
N ASP A 105 3.85 -15.20 22.01
CA ASP A 105 5.15 -15.54 21.45
C ASP A 105 5.14 -16.77 20.52
N THR A 106 4.03 -16.99 19.80
CA THR A 106 3.85 -18.12 18.89
C THR A 106 3.10 -17.68 17.63
N ILE A 107 3.53 -18.14 16.45
CA ILE A 107 2.82 -17.95 15.20
C ILE A 107 1.54 -18.78 15.21
N ARG A 108 0.41 -18.12 14.90
CA ARG A 108 -0.87 -18.78 14.63
C ARG A 108 -1.29 -18.50 13.20
N VAL A 109 -1.57 -19.56 12.47
CA VAL A 109 -2.10 -19.47 11.10
C VAL A 109 -3.51 -18.92 11.16
N GLN A 110 -3.75 -17.74 10.59
CA GLN A 110 -5.08 -17.15 10.43
C GLN A 110 -5.78 -17.73 9.22
N ASN A 111 -5.09 -17.70 8.09
CA ASN A 111 -5.60 -18.17 6.83
C ASN A 111 -4.52 -18.91 6.05
N VAL A 112 -4.94 -19.75 5.12
CA VAL A 112 -4.04 -20.50 4.22
C VAL A 112 -4.41 -20.12 2.80
N VAL A 113 -3.45 -19.65 2.03
CA VAL A 113 -3.66 -19.22 0.65
C VAL A 113 -4.22 -20.39 -0.17
N LYS A 114 -5.37 -20.15 -0.79
CA LYS A 114 -6.07 -21.16 -1.61
C LYS A 114 -5.16 -21.65 -2.73
N ASN A 115 -5.04 -22.96 -2.87
CA ASN A 115 -4.11 -23.63 -3.81
C ASN A 115 -2.63 -23.30 -3.57
N GLY A 116 -2.30 -22.73 -2.42
CA GLY A 116 -0.92 -22.39 -2.04
C GLY A 116 -0.13 -23.57 -1.49
N PRO A 117 1.19 -23.41 -1.30
CA PRO A 117 2.07 -24.46 -0.79
C PRO A 117 1.65 -25.05 0.56
N ALA A 118 1.29 -24.19 1.52
CA ALA A 118 0.87 -24.62 2.86
C ALA A 118 -0.43 -25.43 2.82
N GLN A 119 -1.40 -25.03 1.99
CA GLN A 119 -2.65 -25.79 1.84
C GLN A 119 -2.38 -27.18 1.26
N ARG A 120 -1.56 -27.28 0.22
CA ARG A 120 -1.17 -28.56 -0.38
C ARG A 120 -0.43 -29.46 0.61
N ALA A 121 0.35 -28.88 1.52
CA ALA A 121 1.03 -29.62 2.58
C ALA A 121 0.11 -30.02 3.74
N GLY A 122 -1.12 -29.49 3.83
CA GLY A 122 -2.10 -29.84 4.86
C GLY A 122 -2.08 -28.96 6.09
N ILE A 123 -1.49 -27.77 6.03
CA ILE A 123 -1.62 -26.72 7.04
C ILE A 123 -3.05 -26.20 7.02
N LEU A 124 -3.60 -25.93 8.19
CA LEU A 124 -4.95 -25.41 8.37
C LEU A 124 -4.93 -24.08 9.16
N ALA A 125 -5.95 -23.27 8.94
CA ALA A 125 -6.22 -22.13 9.79
C ALA A 125 -6.43 -22.59 11.25
N GLY A 126 -5.87 -21.85 12.22
CA GLY A 126 -5.82 -22.23 13.63
C GLY A 126 -4.56 -22.99 14.06
N ASP A 127 -3.77 -23.53 13.14
CA ASP A 127 -2.52 -24.23 13.43
C ASP A 127 -1.52 -23.27 14.12
N LYS A 128 -0.79 -23.78 15.13
CA LYS A 128 0.29 -23.07 15.82
C LYS A 128 1.63 -23.59 15.31
N ILE A 129 2.44 -22.72 14.74
CA ILE A 129 3.80 -23.08 14.31
C ILE A 129 4.72 -22.94 15.52
N VAL A 130 5.32 -24.03 15.95
CA VAL A 130 6.18 -24.11 17.15
C VAL A 130 7.64 -24.40 16.82
N SER A 131 7.95 -24.83 15.59
CA SER A 131 9.33 -25.00 15.12
C SER A 131 9.44 -24.77 13.62
N VAL A 132 10.61 -24.32 13.18
CA VAL A 132 10.98 -24.14 11.78
C VAL A 132 12.33 -24.79 11.56
N ASP A 133 12.43 -25.69 10.57
CA ASP A 133 13.63 -26.48 10.22
C ASP A 133 14.26 -27.20 11.43
N GLY A 134 13.39 -27.81 12.24
CA GLY A 134 13.79 -28.56 13.42
C GLY A 134 14.20 -27.73 14.64
N LYS A 135 14.30 -26.40 14.51
CA LYS A 135 14.63 -25.50 15.61
C LYS A 135 13.34 -24.95 16.26
N PRO A 136 13.23 -24.89 17.59
CA PRO A 136 12.13 -24.26 18.27
C PRO A 136 11.92 -22.83 17.78
N PHE A 137 10.67 -22.44 17.53
CA PHE A 137 10.31 -21.09 17.10
C PHE A 137 9.13 -20.60 17.94
N VAL A 138 9.42 -20.34 19.20
CA VAL A 138 8.50 -19.83 20.23
C VAL A 138 9.25 -18.88 21.16
N GLY A 139 8.52 -18.07 21.91
CA GLY A 139 9.10 -17.10 22.83
C GLY A 139 9.50 -15.79 22.17
N LYS A 140 10.27 -14.97 22.85
CA LYS A 140 10.64 -13.60 22.44
C LYS A 140 11.35 -13.49 21.08
N ILE A 141 11.86 -14.60 20.53
CA ILE A 141 12.48 -14.65 19.19
C ILE A 141 11.44 -14.55 18.07
N VAL A 142 10.15 -14.72 18.37
CA VAL A 142 9.09 -14.70 17.37
C VAL A 142 8.63 -13.26 17.15
N THR A 143 9.25 -12.61 16.21
CA THR A 143 8.82 -11.30 15.68
C THR A 143 8.23 -11.47 14.27
N ASN A 144 7.50 -10.47 13.79
CA ASN A 144 6.99 -10.49 12.41
C ASN A 144 8.14 -10.60 11.40
N GLU A 145 9.22 -9.86 11.62
CA GLU A 145 10.40 -9.87 10.75
C GLU A 145 11.03 -11.28 10.69
N GLU A 146 11.28 -11.89 11.86
CA GLU A 146 11.90 -13.21 11.94
C GLU A 146 10.96 -14.30 11.38
N ALA A 147 9.66 -14.18 11.59
CA ALA A 147 8.67 -15.07 10.99
C ALA A 147 8.68 -14.97 9.47
N MET A 148 8.64 -13.75 8.93
CA MET A 148 8.73 -13.52 7.48
C MET A 148 10.04 -14.07 6.91
N ARG A 149 11.17 -13.79 7.55
CA ARG A 149 12.48 -14.27 7.13
C ARG A 149 12.58 -15.81 7.05
N ARG A 150 11.92 -16.54 7.96
CA ARG A 150 11.94 -18.01 7.98
C ARG A 150 10.90 -18.64 7.05
N LEU A 151 9.76 -18.00 6.87
CA LEU A 151 8.66 -18.54 6.07
C LEU A 151 8.74 -18.18 4.59
N LYS A 152 9.20 -16.96 4.25
CA LYS A 152 9.59 -16.61 2.87
C LYS A 152 10.90 -17.29 2.50
N GLY A 153 11.24 -17.29 1.23
CA GLY A 153 12.51 -17.80 0.69
C GLY A 153 12.38 -18.15 -0.78
N PRO A 154 13.49 -18.49 -1.46
CA PRO A 154 13.48 -18.78 -2.88
C PRO A 154 12.48 -19.88 -3.25
N LYS A 155 11.85 -19.71 -4.41
CA LYS A 155 10.93 -20.71 -4.98
C LYS A 155 11.59 -22.09 -5.05
N ASP A 156 10.81 -23.13 -4.88
CA ASP A 156 11.21 -24.55 -4.90
C ASP A 156 12.13 -24.99 -3.75
N THR A 157 12.51 -24.09 -2.83
CA THR A 157 13.20 -24.47 -1.59
C THR A 157 12.19 -25.08 -0.60
N LYS A 158 12.67 -25.95 0.28
CA LYS A 158 11.84 -26.62 1.29
C LYS A 158 12.04 -26.01 2.66
N VAL A 159 10.96 -25.95 3.44
CA VAL A 159 10.96 -25.61 4.86
C VAL A 159 10.14 -26.63 5.62
N LYS A 160 10.63 -27.07 6.78
CA LYS A 160 9.94 -28.03 7.66
C LYS A 160 9.32 -27.29 8.83
N LEU A 161 7.98 -27.30 8.92
CA LEU A 161 7.24 -26.67 10.01
C LEU A 161 6.76 -27.70 11.00
N GLY A 162 7.04 -27.49 12.30
CA GLY A 162 6.42 -28.23 13.39
C GLY A 162 5.20 -27.47 13.89
N VAL A 163 4.06 -28.14 13.90
CA VAL A 163 2.74 -27.54 14.08
C VAL A 163 1.98 -28.23 15.21
N VAL A 164 1.38 -27.47 16.10
CA VAL A 164 0.41 -27.94 17.10
C VAL A 164 -0.99 -27.53 16.65
N ARG A 165 -1.82 -28.50 16.35
CA ARG A 165 -3.20 -28.30 15.92
C ARG A 165 -4.16 -28.23 17.11
N TYR A 166 -5.19 -27.40 17.03
CA TYR A 166 -6.21 -27.29 18.09
C TYR A 166 -6.78 -28.68 18.46
N GLY A 167 -6.90 -28.92 19.78
CA GLY A 167 -7.35 -30.21 20.31
C GLY A 167 -6.30 -31.33 20.29
N GLN A 168 -5.10 -31.09 19.77
CA GLN A 168 -4.01 -32.08 19.72
C GLN A 168 -2.81 -31.60 20.53
N LYS A 169 -2.22 -32.52 21.34
CA LYS A 169 -1.01 -32.23 22.13
C LYS A 169 0.30 -32.55 21.38
N LYS A 170 0.24 -33.39 20.35
CA LYS A 170 1.43 -33.82 19.60
C LYS A 170 1.77 -32.82 18.48
N VAL A 171 3.06 -32.54 18.33
CA VAL A 171 3.58 -31.76 17.19
C VAL A 171 3.51 -32.62 15.93
N LYS A 172 2.90 -32.08 14.87
CA LYS A 172 2.93 -32.63 13.52
C LYS A 172 3.94 -31.87 12.68
N TYR A 173 4.67 -32.57 11.82
CA TYR A 173 5.67 -31.96 10.95
C TYR A 173 5.17 -31.96 9.51
N PHE A 174 5.27 -30.80 8.87
CA PHE A 174 4.91 -30.59 7.48
C PHE A 174 6.12 -30.05 6.72
N THR A 175 6.51 -30.69 5.64
CA THR A 175 7.51 -30.17 4.73
C THR A 175 6.81 -29.43 3.61
N ILE A 176 7.07 -28.12 3.48
CA ILE A 176 6.43 -27.25 2.51
C ILE A 176 7.49 -26.84 1.49
N THR A 177 7.22 -27.08 0.21
CA THR A 177 8.01 -26.52 -0.89
C THR A 177 7.49 -25.11 -1.14
N ARG A 178 8.35 -24.09 -0.94
CA ARG A 178 7.97 -22.68 -1.17
C ARG A 178 7.58 -22.47 -2.63
N GLY A 179 6.64 -21.60 -2.85
CA GLY A 179 6.14 -21.27 -4.20
C GLY A 179 5.62 -19.86 -4.26
N ASP A 180 5.18 -19.47 -5.45
CA ASP A 180 4.64 -18.13 -5.67
C ASP A 180 3.31 -17.98 -4.93
N ILE A 181 3.23 -16.95 -4.10
CA ILE A 181 2.06 -16.56 -3.33
C ILE A 181 1.52 -15.29 -3.95
N PRO A 182 0.38 -15.36 -4.66
CA PRO A 182 -0.19 -14.18 -5.29
C PRO A 182 -0.68 -13.19 -4.22
N GLN A 183 -0.32 -11.94 -4.39
CA GLN A 183 -0.89 -10.81 -3.67
C GLN A 183 -1.90 -10.13 -4.57
N LYS A 184 -3.17 -10.47 -4.41
CA LYS A 184 -4.21 -9.91 -5.26
C LYS A 184 -4.32 -8.40 -5.09
N SER A 185 -4.28 -7.70 -6.21
CA SER A 185 -4.58 -6.27 -6.29
C SER A 185 -6.08 -6.01 -6.20
N ILE A 186 -6.89 -6.87 -6.80
CA ILE A 186 -8.36 -6.84 -6.71
C ILE A 186 -8.79 -7.81 -5.62
N THR A 187 -9.20 -7.27 -4.48
CA THR A 187 -9.56 -8.09 -3.29
C THR A 187 -11.03 -8.45 -3.22
N ALA A 188 -11.89 -7.71 -3.91
CA ALA A 188 -13.31 -8.01 -4.01
C ALA A 188 -13.90 -7.54 -5.34
N ALA A 189 -14.77 -8.37 -5.92
CA ALA A 189 -15.58 -8.02 -7.08
C ALA A 189 -16.94 -8.73 -6.96
N TYR A 190 -18.02 -7.95 -6.75
CA TYR A 190 -19.37 -8.49 -6.53
C TYR A 190 -20.45 -7.44 -6.84
N MET A 191 -21.70 -7.88 -6.90
CA MET A 191 -22.84 -6.99 -7.10
C MET A 191 -23.29 -6.37 -5.77
N LEU A 192 -23.32 -5.03 -5.67
CA LEU A 192 -23.91 -4.29 -4.52
C LEU A 192 -25.43 -4.41 -4.49
N ASP A 193 -26.05 -4.31 -5.65
CA ASP A 193 -27.47 -4.52 -5.90
C ASP A 193 -27.67 -5.18 -7.28
N LYS A 194 -28.90 -5.25 -7.78
CA LYS A 194 -29.23 -5.90 -9.07
C LYS A 194 -28.55 -5.25 -10.28
N ASN A 195 -28.09 -4.00 -10.17
CA ASN A 195 -27.60 -3.21 -11.29
C ASN A 195 -26.15 -2.72 -11.10
N THR A 196 -25.64 -2.71 -9.87
CA THR A 196 -24.38 -2.04 -9.54
C THR A 196 -23.30 -3.03 -9.18
N GLY A 197 -22.26 -3.10 -10.01
CA GLY A 197 -21.03 -3.82 -9.72
C GLY A 197 -20.12 -3.01 -8.79
N TYR A 198 -19.31 -3.71 -8.01
CA TYR A 198 -18.30 -3.15 -7.10
C TYR A 198 -16.98 -3.88 -7.28
N ILE A 199 -15.90 -3.10 -7.36
CA ILE A 199 -14.52 -3.61 -7.41
C ILE A 199 -13.69 -2.87 -6.37
N LYS A 200 -13.05 -3.62 -5.43
CA LYS A 200 -12.06 -3.11 -4.49
C LYS A 200 -10.66 -3.29 -5.06
N VAL A 201 -9.95 -2.19 -5.25
CA VAL A 201 -8.55 -2.17 -5.65
C VAL A 201 -7.69 -1.85 -4.44
N ARG A 202 -6.92 -2.81 -3.95
CA ARG A 202 -6.06 -2.65 -2.77
C ARG A 202 -4.74 -1.94 -3.08
N SER A 203 -4.15 -2.22 -4.25
CA SER A 203 -2.88 -1.65 -4.70
C SER A 203 -2.78 -1.72 -6.22
N PHE A 204 -1.80 -1.01 -6.79
CA PHE A 204 -1.50 -1.06 -8.22
C PHE A 204 -0.21 -1.85 -8.48
N GLY A 205 -0.30 -3.18 -8.56
CA GLY A 205 0.78 -4.08 -8.97
C GLY A 205 0.77 -4.37 -10.48
N GLU A 206 1.70 -5.19 -10.95
CA GLU A 206 1.78 -5.62 -12.35
C GLU A 206 0.52 -6.39 -12.80
N THR A 207 -0.11 -7.12 -11.88
CA THR A 207 -1.28 -7.97 -12.16
C THR A 207 -2.61 -7.23 -12.04
N THR A 208 -2.63 -5.96 -11.61
CA THR A 208 -3.87 -5.22 -11.29
C THR A 208 -4.80 -5.11 -12.49
N TYR A 209 -4.28 -4.74 -13.66
CA TYR A 209 -5.11 -4.60 -14.86
C TYR A 209 -5.70 -5.93 -15.35
N PRO A 210 -4.93 -7.01 -15.50
CA PRO A 210 -5.49 -8.33 -15.77
C PRO A 210 -6.54 -8.80 -14.74
N GLU A 211 -6.30 -8.57 -13.44
CA GLU A 211 -7.25 -8.91 -12.39
C GLU A 211 -8.54 -8.09 -12.51
N MET A 212 -8.45 -6.80 -12.85
CA MET A 212 -9.62 -5.96 -13.10
C MET A 212 -10.44 -6.47 -14.30
N LEU A 213 -9.79 -6.89 -15.38
CA LEU A 213 -10.49 -7.45 -16.54
C LEU A 213 -11.26 -8.74 -16.18
N ILE A 214 -10.66 -9.61 -15.36
CA ILE A 214 -11.34 -10.80 -14.83
C ILE A 214 -12.55 -10.40 -13.97
N ALA A 215 -12.38 -9.41 -13.08
CA ALA A 215 -13.45 -8.91 -12.23
C ALA A 215 -14.60 -8.32 -13.07
N LEU A 216 -14.30 -7.51 -14.07
CA LEU A 216 -15.29 -6.95 -15.00
C LEU A 216 -16.02 -8.03 -15.80
N ALA A 217 -15.30 -9.07 -16.25
CA ALA A 217 -15.90 -10.20 -16.96
C ALA A 217 -16.87 -10.99 -16.06
N GLN A 218 -16.52 -11.19 -14.77
CA GLN A 218 -17.42 -11.82 -13.80
C GLN A 218 -18.68 -10.98 -13.57
N LEU A 219 -18.53 -9.66 -13.34
CA LEU A 219 -19.68 -8.76 -13.17
C LEU A 219 -20.55 -8.67 -14.43
N SER A 220 -19.97 -8.83 -15.61
CA SER A 220 -20.72 -8.82 -16.87
C SER A 220 -21.68 -10.01 -17.01
N GLN A 221 -21.37 -11.14 -16.38
CA GLN A 221 -22.28 -12.30 -16.31
C GLN A 221 -23.55 -11.99 -15.50
N GLU A 222 -23.44 -11.04 -14.54
CA GLU A 222 -24.55 -10.56 -13.72
C GLU A 222 -25.29 -9.36 -14.35
N ASN A 223 -24.92 -8.94 -15.57
CA ASN A 223 -25.53 -7.82 -16.30
C ASN A 223 -25.51 -6.48 -15.58
N PHE A 224 -24.42 -6.13 -14.88
CA PHE A 224 -24.30 -4.84 -14.21
C PHE A 224 -24.48 -3.65 -15.17
N LYS A 225 -25.03 -2.55 -14.67
CA LYS A 225 -25.35 -1.33 -15.43
C LYS A 225 -24.60 -0.10 -14.96
N SER A 226 -23.97 -0.19 -13.80
CA SER A 226 -23.15 0.85 -13.17
C SER A 226 -22.03 0.21 -12.36
N LEU A 227 -20.95 0.94 -12.10
CA LEU A 227 -19.77 0.42 -11.44
C LEU A 227 -19.25 1.36 -10.36
N VAL A 228 -18.94 0.80 -9.21
CA VAL A 228 -18.16 1.45 -8.15
C VAL A 228 -16.75 0.86 -8.16
N ILE A 229 -15.73 1.72 -8.33
CA ILE A 229 -14.32 1.37 -8.09
C ILE A 229 -13.89 1.99 -6.77
N ASP A 230 -13.52 1.16 -5.80
CA ASP A 230 -13.12 1.60 -4.48
C ASP A 230 -11.59 1.61 -4.34
N LEU A 231 -11.03 2.83 -4.24
CA LEU A 231 -9.60 3.11 -4.04
C LEU A 231 -9.29 3.60 -2.62
N ARG A 232 -10.24 3.55 -1.70
CA ARG A 232 -10.00 3.94 -0.30
C ARG A 232 -8.89 3.07 0.29
N ASP A 233 -7.97 3.68 1.04
CA ASP A 233 -6.81 3.03 1.67
C ASP A 233 -5.82 2.37 0.68
N ASN A 234 -5.89 2.75 -0.61
CA ASN A 234 -4.96 2.29 -1.64
C ASN A 234 -3.83 3.30 -1.82
N THR A 235 -2.65 2.98 -1.31
CA THR A 235 -1.46 3.85 -1.34
C THR A 235 -0.80 3.98 -2.72
N GLY A 236 -1.37 3.34 -3.75
CA GLY A 236 -0.88 3.41 -5.13
C GLY A 236 -0.09 2.17 -5.56
N GLY A 237 0.98 2.40 -6.29
CA GLY A 237 1.83 1.40 -6.90
C GLY A 237 2.28 1.81 -8.30
N TYR A 238 2.28 0.91 -9.26
CA TYR A 238 2.70 1.19 -10.63
C TYR A 238 1.75 2.15 -11.37
N MET A 239 2.32 3.24 -11.89
CA MET A 239 1.61 4.21 -12.72
C MET A 239 1.00 3.56 -13.96
N ASN A 240 1.73 2.65 -14.62
CA ASN A 240 1.25 1.99 -15.83
C ASN A 240 -0.05 1.20 -15.61
N SER A 241 -0.18 0.54 -14.46
CA SER A 241 -1.41 -0.19 -14.11
C SER A 241 -2.61 0.74 -13.94
N ALA A 242 -2.41 1.93 -13.35
CA ALA A 242 -3.46 2.95 -13.25
C ALA A 242 -3.84 3.53 -14.62
N VAL A 243 -2.83 3.75 -15.48
CA VAL A 243 -3.05 4.19 -16.88
C VAL A 243 -3.88 3.17 -17.65
N GLN A 244 -3.52 1.89 -17.60
CA GLN A 244 -4.26 0.82 -18.26
C GLN A 244 -5.70 0.70 -17.72
N MET A 245 -5.89 0.80 -16.41
CA MET A 245 -7.23 0.79 -15.82
C MET A 245 -8.06 1.99 -16.28
N ALA A 246 -7.49 3.21 -16.31
CA ALA A 246 -8.19 4.40 -16.78
C ALA A 246 -8.58 4.32 -18.27
N ASN A 247 -7.72 3.68 -19.07
CA ASN A 247 -7.95 3.46 -20.49
C ASN A 247 -9.25 2.69 -20.77
N GLU A 248 -9.67 1.76 -19.89
CA GLU A 248 -10.95 1.03 -20.05
C GLU A 248 -12.19 1.94 -20.08
N PHE A 249 -12.09 3.09 -19.43
CA PHE A 249 -13.23 4.00 -19.24
C PHE A 249 -13.18 5.26 -20.11
N LEU A 250 -12.05 5.55 -20.75
CA LEU A 250 -11.86 6.81 -21.47
C LEU A 250 -11.96 6.61 -22.98
N PRO A 251 -12.64 7.49 -23.71
CA PRO A 251 -12.65 7.48 -25.17
C PRO A 251 -11.25 7.80 -25.72
N LYS A 252 -11.04 7.49 -27.01
CA LYS A 252 -9.76 7.67 -27.70
C LYS A 252 -9.16 9.07 -27.51
N ASN A 253 -7.84 9.10 -27.35
CA ASN A 253 -7.00 10.30 -27.29
C ASN A 253 -7.25 11.24 -26.09
N LYS A 254 -7.91 10.77 -25.03
CA LYS A 254 -8.00 11.51 -23.78
C LYS A 254 -6.69 11.43 -23.01
N LEU A 255 -6.21 12.57 -22.50
CA LEU A 255 -5.05 12.57 -21.61
C LEU A 255 -5.44 11.88 -20.30
N ILE A 256 -4.64 10.93 -19.85
CA ILE A 256 -4.80 10.24 -18.56
C ILE A 256 -3.95 10.93 -17.50
N VAL A 257 -2.67 11.11 -17.82
CA VAL A 257 -1.67 11.75 -16.96
C VAL A 257 -0.50 12.16 -17.85
N TYR A 258 0.23 13.19 -17.45
CA TYR A 258 1.58 13.42 -17.99
C TYR A 258 2.58 13.57 -16.84
N MET A 259 3.83 13.24 -17.13
CA MET A 259 4.92 13.45 -16.20
C MET A 259 5.95 14.39 -16.81
N GLU A 260 6.61 15.18 -15.94
CA GLU A 260 7.66 16.12 -16.33
C GLU A 260 8.63 16.36 -15.18
N GLY A 261 9.91 16.45 -15.48
CA GLY A 261 10.97 16.72 -14.51
C GLY A 261 12.17 17.40 -15.14
N ARG A 262 13.11 17.84 -14.32
CA ARG A 262 14.28 18.60 -14.77
C ARG A 262 15.10 17.91 -15.87
N LYS A 263 15.23 16.57 -15.79
CA LYS A 263 15.94 15.72 -16.77
C LYS A 263 15.02 14.72 -17.45
N SER A 264 13.73 14.78 -17.15
CA SER A 264 12.68 13.95 -17.72
C SER A 264 11.76 14.87 -18.53
N PRO A 265 11.89 14.94 -19.86
CA PRO A 265 11.02 15.76 -20.69
C PRO A 265 9.56 15.29 -20.54
N ARG A 266 8.62 16.18 -20.83
CA ARG A 266 7.19 15.86 -20.72
C ARG A 266 6.83 14.61 -21.53
N GLN A 267 6.18 13.69 -20.85
CA GLN A 267 5.65 12.45 -21.43
C GLN A 267 4.15 12.35 -21.14
N ASP A 268 3.34 12.34 -22.18
CA ASP A 268 1.89 12.21 -22.14
C ASP A 268 1.49 10.73 -22.21
N PHE A 269 0.56 10.31 -21.36
CA PHE A 269 -0.12 9.02 -21.42
C PHE A 269 -1.57 9.25 -21.80
N ARG A 270 -1.98 8.71 -22.95
CA ARG A 270 -3.31 8.92 -23.52
C ARG A 270 -4.04 7.61 -23.72
N SER A 271 -5.37 7.67 -23.65
CA SER A 271 -6.23 6.53 -23.95
C SER A 271 -6.23 6.19 -25.45
N ASP A 272 -6.27 4.90 -25.75
CA ASP A 272 -6.31 4.37 -27.12
C ASP A 272 -7.73 4.23 -27.68
N GLY A 273 -8.74 4.25 -26.80
CA GLY A 273 -10.16 4.12 -27.15
C GLY A 273 -10.63 2.68 -27.33
N HIS A 274 -9.83 1.67 -26.98
CA HIS A 274 -10.22 0.27 -27.06
C HIS A 274 -10.96 -0.24 -25.81
N GLY A 275 -11.04 0.57 -24.75
CA GLY A 275 -11.75 0.22 -23.52
C GLY A 275 -13.25 -0.06 -23.75
N SER A 276 -13.75 -1.10 -23.11
CA SER A 276 -15.12 -1.61 -23.30
C SER A 276 -16.18 -0.84 -22.49
N TYR A 277 -15.75 -0.08 -21.48
CA TYR A 277 -16.65 0.51 -20.47
C TYR A 277 -16.74 2.04 -20.55
N GLN A 278 -16.47 2.64 -21.72
CA GLN A 278 -16.43 4.09 -21.92
C GLN A 278 -17.75 4.82 -21.61
N LYS A 279 -18.89 4.14 -21.70
CA LYS A 279 -20.23 4.71 -21.45
C LYS A 279 -20.87 4.22 -20.16
N LEU A 280 -20.20 3.35 -19.42
CA LEU A 280 -20.73 2.80 -18.16
C LEU A 280 -20.77 3.88 -17.08
N PRO A 281 -21.90 4.10 -16.36
CA PRO A 281 -21.95 4.96 -15.18
C PRO A 281 -20.91 4.51 -14.15
N LEU A 282 -20.02 5.43 -13.72
CA LEU A 282 -18.85 5.14 -12.88
C LEU A 282 -18.78 6.09 -11.70
N CYS A 283 -18.67 5.52 -10.50
CA CYS A 283 -18.27 6.22 -9.30
C CYS A 283 -16.92 5.67 -8.80
N VAL A 284 -16.03 6.55 -8.36
CA VAL A 284 -14.74 6.20 -7.80
C VAL A 284 -14.70 6.67 -6.35
N LEU A 285 -14.44 5.75 -5.42
CA LEU A 285 -14.36 6.07 -4.00
C LEU A 285 -12.91 6.30 -3.58
N ILE A 286 -12.67 7.41 -2.90
CA ILE A 286 -11.35 7.78 -2.37
C ILE A 286 -11.45 8.23 -0.92
N ASN A 287 -10.32 8.16 -0.21
CA ASN A 287 -10.13 8.74 1.11
C ASN A 287 -8.69 9.23 1.28
N GLU A 288 -8.35 9.71 2.46
CA GLU A 288 -7.01 10.20 2.83
C GLU A 288 -5.88 9.18 2.66
N GLY A 289 -6.20 7.87 2.62
CA GLY A 289 -5.27 6.78 2.32
C GLY A 289 -5.08 6.52 0.82
N SER A 290 -5.89 7.15 -0.04
CA SER A 290 -5.74 7.02 -1.50
C SER A 290 -4.57 7.88 -1.99
N ALA A 291 -3.52 7.27 -2.56
CA ALA A 291 -2.30 8.00 -2.91
C ALA A 291 -1.72 7.56 -4.27
N SER A 292 -0.89 8.42 -4.89
CA SER A 292 -0.05 8.09 -6.06
C SER A 292 -0.87 7.53 -7.25
N ALA A 293 -0.69 6.27 -7.66
CA ALA A 293 -1.42 5.63 -8.77
C ALA A 293 -2.95 5.68 -8.60
N SER A 294 -3.46 5.63 -7.35
CA SER A 294 -4.88 5.85 -7.06
C SER A 294 -5.34 7.25 -7.45
N GLU A 295 -4.48 8.24 -7.21
CA GLU A 295 -4.76 9.64 -7.54
C GLU A 295 -4.62 9.91 -9.04
N ILE A 296 -3.75 9.17 -9.74
CA ILE A 296 -3.67 9.18 -11.21
C ILE A 296 -5.00 8.69 -11.80
N PHE A 297 -5.50 7.55 -11.34
CA PHE A 297 -6.77 7.00 -11.81
C PHE A 297 -7.94 7.96 -11.50
N ALA A 298 -8.08 8.36 -10.23
CA ALA A 298 -9.17 9.25 -9.81
C ALA A 298 -9.11 10.61 -10.53
N GLY A 299 -7.90 11.20 -10.66
CA GLY A 299 -7.70 12.46 -11.40
C GLY A 299 -7.98 12.34 -12.88
N ALA A 300 -7.63 11.22 -13.53
CA ALA A 300 -7.97 10.95 -14.93
C ALA A 300 -9.49 10.89 -15.15
N ILE A 301 -10.21 10.23 -14.25
CA ILE A 301 -11.68 10.14 -14.33
C ILE A 301 -12.33 11.49 -14.04
N GLN A 302 -11.88 12.21 -13.01
CA GLN A 302 -12.42 13.51 -12.61
C GLN A 302 -12.20 14.58 -13.68
N ASP A 303 -10.97 14.75 -14.14
CA ASP A 303 -10.58 15.85 -15.02
C ASP A 303 -11.06 15.67 -16.47
N ASN A 304 -11.32 14.42 -16.88
CA ASN A 304 -12.00 14.11 -18.15
C ASN A 304 -13.54 14.13 -18.03
N ASP A 305 -14.09 14.51 -16.88
CA ASP A 305 -15.54 14.51 -16.63
C ASP A 305 -16.21 13.15 -16.91
N ARG A 306 -15.47 12.04 -16.70
CA ARG A 306 -15.88 10.69 -17.09
C ARG A 306 -16.70 9.98 -16.00
N GLY A 307 -16.58 10.37 -14.77
CA GLY A 307 -17.26 9.77 -13.62
C GLY A 307 -17.23 10.67 -12.42
N THR A 308 -17.90 10.26 -11.35
CA THR A 308 -18.04 11.01 -10.11
C THR A 308 -17.10 10.46 -9.04
N ILE A 309 -16.30 11.32 -8.43
CA ILE A 309 -15.40 10.99 -7.32
C ILE A 309 -16.13 11.24 -5.99
N ILE A 310 -16.18 10.24 -5.12
CA ILE A 310 -16.95 10.29 -3.87
C ILE A 310 -16.06 9.93 -2.68
N GLY A 311 -16.22 10.62 -1.57
CA GLY A 311 -15.53 10.32 -0.31
C GLY A 311 -14.83 11.50 0.31
N ARG A 312 -13.56 11.36 0.68
CA ARG A 312 -12.73 12.40 1.28
C ARG A 312 -11.49 12.68 0.44
N ARG A 313 -10.88 13.84 0.64
CA ARG A 313 -9.70 14.28 -0.10
C ARG A 313 -8.55 13.27 0.05
N SER A 314 -7.91 12.93 -1.06
CA SER A 314 -6.81 11.98 -1.12
C SER A 314 -5.52 12.49 -0.46
N PHE A 315 -4.47 11.69 -0.49
CA PHE A 315 -3.21 11.96 0.21
C PHE A 315 -2.42 13.14 -0.37
N GLY A 316 -2.33 13.24 -1.71
CA GLY A 316 -1.56 14.28 -2.38
C GLY A 316 -0.10 13.89 -2.67
N LYS A 317 0.13 12.69 -3.24
CA LYS A 317 1.45 12.27 -3.73
C LYS A 317 1.50 12.36 -5.25
N GLY A 318 2.11 13.45 -5.77
CA GLY A 318 2.26 13.75 -7.20
C GLY A 318 3.68 13.57 -7.73
N LEU A 319 4.49 12.69 -7.13
CA LEU A 319 5.88 12.45 -7.46
C LEU A 319 6.06 11.12 -8.23
N VAL A 320 6.91 11.15 -9.25
CA VAL A 320 7.33 9.96 -10.02
C VAL A 320 8.70 9.54 -9.54
N GLN A 321 8.81 8.28 -9.17
CA GLN A 321 10.03 7.72 -8.61
C GLN A 321 10.62 6.66 -9.54
N GLN A 322 11.95 6.61 -9.61
CA GLN A 322 12.71 5.58 -10.30
C GLN A 322 13.55 4.80 -9.30
N GLN A 323 13.61 3.48 -9.46
CA GLN A 323 14.52 2.62 -8.71
C GLN A 323 15.85 2.50 -9.47
N LEU A 324 16.93 2.76 -8.77
CA LEU A 324 18.31 2.67 -9.28
C LEU A 324 19.09 1.74 -8.36
N GLY A 325 19.57 0.60 -8.90
CA GLY A 325 20.31 -0.40 -8.12
C GLY A 325 21.79 -0.09 -8.01
N PHE A 326 22.39 -0.49 -6.89
CA PHE A 326 23.84 -0.51 -6.69
C PHE A 326 24.40 -1.94 -6.88
N PRO A 327 25.72 -2.07 -7.12
CA PRO A 327 26.35 -3.37 -7.35
C PRO A 327 26.24 -4.36 -6.18
N ASP A 328 26.10 -3.87 -4.95
CA ASP A 328 25.94 -4.67 -3.72
C ASP A 328 24.51 -5.22 -3.54
N GLY A 329 23.60 -4.89 -4.46
CA GLY A 329 22.19 -5.28 -4.41
C GLY A 329 21.28 -4.31 -3.67
N SER A 330 21.83 -3.28 -3.03
CA SER A 330 21.04 -2.17 -2.50
C SER A 330 20.51 -1.28 -3.62
N MET A 331 19.54 -0.42 -3.33
CA MET A 331 18.98 0.49 -4.33
C MET A 331 18.52 1.80 -3.71
N ILE A 332 18.40 2.81 -4.55
CA ILE A 332 17.68 4.03 -4.20
C ILE A 332 16.40 4.11 -5.02
N ARG A 333 15.35 4.61 -4.38
CA ARG A 333 14.14 5.07 -5.04
C ARG A 333 14.21 6.59 -5.06
N LEU A 334 14.47 7.17 -6.23
CA LEU A 334 14.71 8.59 -6.39
C LEU A 334 13.56 9.27 -7.13
N THR A 335 13.09 10.40 -6.63
CA THR A 335 12.11 11.24 -7.33
C THR A 335 12.78 11.91 -8.54
N ILE A 336 12.27 11.62 -9.74
CA ILE A 336 12.82 12.11 -11.01
C ILE A 336 11.89 13.09 -11.74
N ALA A 337 10.59 13.08 -11.43
CA ALA A 337 9.59 13.91 -12.08
C ALA A 337 8.38 14.16 -11.15
N ARG A 338 7.52 15.08 -11.55
CA ARG A 338 6.16 15.22 -11.04
C ARG A 338 5.18 14.71 -12.08
N TYR A 339 4.02 14.24 -11.64
CA TYR A 339 2.93 13.96 -12.56
C TYR A 339 1.80 14.99 -12.41
N TYR A 340 1.07 15.14 -13.50
CA TYR A 340 0.02 16.13 -13.67
C TYR A 340 -1.21 15.45 -14.25
N THR A 341 -2.37 15.82 -13.74
CA THR A 341 -3.66 15.31 -14.23
C THR A 341 -4.06 15.97 -15.56
N PRO A 342 -5.12 15.52 -16.24
CA PRO A 342 -5.54 16.08 -17.51
C PRO A 342 -5.81 17.59 -17.52
N SER A 343 -6.24 18.16 -16.41
CA SER A 343 -6.42 19.63 -16.28
C SER A 343 -5.11 20.41 -16.16
N GLY A 344 -3.97 19.72 -16.05
CA GLY A 344 -2.65 20.33 -15.88
C GLY A 344 -2.25 20.59 -14.43
N ARG A 345 -3.05 20.19 -13.45
CA ARG A 345 -2.72 20.37 -12.02
C ARG A 345 -1.74 19.31 -11.52
N CYS A 346 -0.73 19.74 -10.79
CA CYS A 346 0.05 18.87 -9.93
C CYS A 346 -0.67 18.72 -8.60
N ILE A 347 -0.90 17.48 -8.18
CA ILE A 347 -1.64 17.21 -6.93
C ILE A 347 -0.72 17.06 -5.72
N GLN A 348 0.60 17.16 -5.90
CA GLN A 348 1.58 17.02 -4.82
C GLN A 348 1.29 18.02 -3.71
N LYS A 349 1.07 17.54 -2.50
CA LYS A 349 0.97 18.41 -1.32
C LYS A 349 2.32 19.07 -1.01
N PRO A 350 2.35 20.28 -0.44
CA PRO A 350 3.59 20.96 -0.09
C PRO A 350 4.46 20.10 0.83
N PHE A 351 5.77 20.25 0.68
CA PHE A 351 6.77 19.70 1.61
C PHE A 351 7.98 20.63 1.66
N THR A 352 8.68 20.61 2.77
CA THR A 352 9.97 21.30 2.95
C THR A 352 11.08 20.25 2.92
N ALA A 353 12.10 20.46 2.11
CA ALA A 353 13.28 19.59 2.06
C ALA A 353 13.91 19.50 3.46
N GLY A 354 14.25 18.30 3.91
CA GLY A 354 14.79 18.03 5.24
C GLY A 354 13.76 17.96 6.37
N ASP A 355 12.50 18.34 6.15
CA ASP A 355 11.42 18.24 7.15
C ASP A 355 10.40 17.18 6.75
N THR A 356 10.71 15.93 7.08
CA THR A 356 9.80 14.78 6.84
C THR A 356 8.66 14.72 7.85
N LYS A 357 8.86 15.27 9.05
CA LYS A 357 7.89 15.18 10.16
C LYS A 357 6.61 15.95 9.87
N ASP A 358 6.74 17.17 9.35
CA ASP A 358 5.58 18.00 8.99
C ASP A 358 4.77 17.33 7.88
N TYR A 359 5.46 16.75 6.90
CA TYR A 359 4.85 16.02 5.81
C TYR A 359 4.07 14.77 6.27
N GLU A 360 4.63 13.99 7.20
CA GLU A 360 4.00 12.80 7.76
C GLU A 360 2.81 13.14 8.67
N SER A 361 2.89 14.23 9.41
CA SER A 361 1.84 14.68 10.33
C SER A 361 0.65 15.35 9.63
N ASP A 362 0.72 15.63 8.33
CA ASP A 362 -0.36 16.28 7.56
C ASP A 362 -1.74 15.62 7.74
N ILE A 363 -1.81 14.30 7.74
CA ILE A 363 -3.07 13.57 7.94
C ILE A 363 -3.66 13.85 9.33
N VAL A 364 -2.81 13.92 10.36
CA VAL A 364 -3.24 14.22 11.73
C VAL A 364 -3.71 15.68 11.80
N THR A 365 -2.95 16.59 11.22
CA THR A 365 -3.31 18.02 11.14
C THR A 365 -4.66 18.23 10.41
N ARG A 366 -4.90 17.54 9.31
CA ARG A 366 -6.18 17.55 8.57
C ARG A 366 -7.33 17.04 9.42
N TYR A 367 -7.11 15.95 10.18
CA TYR A 367 -8.09 15.40 11.11
C TYR A 367 -8.43 16.41 12.22
N GLU A 368 -7.43 17.00 12.86
CA GLU A 368 -7.60 17.97 13.94
C GLU A 368 -8.31 19.27 13.48
N HIS A 369 -8.07 19.69 12.24
CA HIS A 369 -8.76 20.83 11.63
C HIS A 369 -10.18 20.49 11.13
N GLY A 370 -10.66 19.27 11.33
CA GLY A 370 -12.02 18.87 11.00
C GLY A 370 -12.28 18.53 9.53
N GLU A 371 -11.23 18.39 8.71
CA GLU A 371 -11.38 18.10 7.27
C GLU A 371 -12.08 16.76 6.99
N PHE A 372 -11.99 15.80 7.91
CA PHE A 372 -12.63 14.51 7.77
C PHE A 372 -14.14 14.55 8.05
N PHE A 373 -14.61 15.63 8.66
CA PHE A 373 -15.99 15.77 9.14
C PHE A 373 -16.79 16.83 8.38
N SER A 374 -16.11 17.79 7.72
CA SER A 374 -16.77 18.88 6.99
C SER A 374 -16.01 19.25 5.71
N GLN A 375 -16.75 19.38 4.63
CA GLN A 375 -16.24 19.86 3.35
C GLN A 375 -15.70 21.30 3.46
N ASP A 376 -16.32 22.15 4.29
CA ASP A 376 -15.92 23.54 4.47
C ASP A 376 -14.55 23.68 5.17
N SER A 377 -14.10 22.62 5.84
CA SER A 377 -12.77 22.58 6.47
C SER A 377 -11.64 22.26 5.50
N ILE A 378 -11.95 21.90 4.24
CA ILE A 378 -10.94 21.60 3.22
C ILE A 378 -10.26 22.90 2.78
N LYS A 379 -8.97 23.03 3.11
CA LYS A 379 -8.14 24.14 2.66
C LYS A 379 -7.48 23.80 1.34
N HIS A 380 -7.83 24.55 0.29
CA HIS A 380 -7.17 24.43 -1.01
C HIS A 380 -5.88 25.27 -0.99
N GLN A 381 -4.73 24.60 -1.01
CA GLN A 381 -3.41 25.26 -0.91
C GLN A 381 -2.83 25.61 -2.29
N GLY A 382 -3.34 25.04 -3.36
CA GLY A 382 -2.86 25.21 -4.72
C GLY A 382 -3.81 26.00 -5.63
N PRO A 383 -3.37 26.31 -6.85
CA PRO A 383 -4.17 27.04 -7.82
C PRO A 383 -5.40 26.25 -8.28
N ALA A 384 -6.42 26.98 -8.71
CA ALA A 384 -7.61 26.42 -9.33
C ALA A 384 -7.36 26.12 -10.82
N TYR A 385 -7.88 24.98 -11.27
CA TYR A 385 -7.87 24.51 -12.66
C TYR A 385 -9.31 24.18 -13.07
N HIS A 386 -9.51 23.92 -14.36
CA HIS A 386 -10.82 23.59 -14.90
C HIS A 386 -10.79 22.29 -15.69
N THR A 387 -11.82 21.46 -15.50
CA THR A 387 -12.05 20.26 -16.30
C THR A 387 -12.56 20.61 -17.70
N GLY A 388 -12.71 19.62 -18.58
CA GLY A 388 -13.20 19.82 -19.93
C GLY A 388 -14.56 20.52 -20.05
N ILE A 389 -15.46 20.32 -19.08
CA ILE A 389 -16.77 20.99 -19.01
C ILE A 389 -16.79 22.24 -18.11
N GLY A 390 -15.63 22.64 -17.57
CA GLY A 390 -15.48 23.87 -16.77
C GLY A 390 -15.74 23.72 -15.28
N ARG A 391 -15.73 22.50 -14.70
CA ARG A 391 -15.77 22.31 -13.25
C ARG A 391 -14.42 22.73 -12.64
N THR A 392 -14.47 23.40 -11.49
CA THR A 392 -13.25 23.78 -10.77
C THR A 392 -12.67 22.61 -10.00
N VAL A 393 -11.37 22.40 -10.16
CA VAL A 393 -10.56 21.41 -9.45
C VAL A 393 -9.28 22.09 -8.96
N TYR A 394 -8.67 21.58 -7.88
CA TYR A 394 -7.54 22.24 -7.23
C TYR A 394 -6.27 21.40 -7.30
N GLY A 395 -5.13 22.04 -7.45
CA GLY A 395 -3.81 21.43 -7.32
C GLY A 395 -3.26 21.51 -5.88
N GLY A 396 -2.07 20.97 -5.66
CA GLY A 396 -1.29 21.19 -4.45
C GLY A 396 -1.78 20.47 -3.18
N GLY A 397 -2.68 19.49 -3.28
CA GLY A 397 -3.19 18.85 -2.07
C GLY A 397 -4.03 17.59 -2.30
N GLY A 398 -3.70 16.77 -3.31
CA GLY A 398 -4.45 15.57 -3.65
C GLY A 398 -5.69 15.83 -4.51
N ILE A 399 -6.53 14.82 -4.62
CA ILE A 399 -7.80 14.85 -5.33
C ILE A 399 -8.92 15.16 -4.33
N THR A 400 -9.56 16.31 -4.48
CA THR A 400 -10.79 16.64 -3.74
C THR A 400 -11.97 15.94 -4.41
N PRO A 401 -12.80 15.19 -3.66
CA PRO A 401 -13.94 14.50 -4.27
C PRO A 401 -15.01 15.47 -4.79
N ASP A 402 -15.76 15.05 -5.79
CA ASP A 402 -16.92 15.80 -6.30
C ASP A 402 -18.07 15.80 -5.28
N ILE A 403 -18.19 14.71 -4.53
CA ILE A 403 -19.17 14.53 -3.46
C ILE A 403 -18.43 14.13 -2.20
N PHE A 404 -18.43 15.03 -1.24
CA PHE A 404 -17.84 14.77 0.08
C PHE A 404 -18.75 13.87 0.92
N VAL A 405 -18.15 12.86 1.56
CA VAL A 405 -18.82 12.01 2.55
C VAL A 405 -17.97 12.04 3.83
N PRO A 406 -18.49 12.59 4.93
CA PRO A 406 -17.74 12.68 6.18
C PRO A 406 -17.45 11.31 6.77
N GLU A 407 -16.42 11.25 7.62
CA GLU A 407 -16.17 10.07 8.44
C GLU A 407 -17.27 9.91 9.49
N ASP A 408 -17.84 8.70 9.55
CA ASP A 408 -18.86 8.39 10.58
C ASP A 408 -18.16 8.09 11.91
N THR A 409 -18.32 9.01 12.86
CA THR A 409 -17.82 8.86 14.23
C THR A 409 -18.89 8.49 15.24
N LEU A 410 -20.12 8.22 14.76
CA LEU A 410 -21.24 7.86 15.62
C LEU A 410 -20.93 6.59 16.41
N GLY A 411 -21.00 6.69 17.74
CA GLY A 411 -20.69 5.55 18.61
C GLY A 411 -19.19 5.32 18.89
N MET A 412 -18.28 6.14 18.40
CA MET A 412 -16.85 6.06 18.75
C MET A 412 -16.59 6.54 20.17
N THR A 413 -16.81 5.67 21.16
CA THR A 413 -16.47 5.95 22.57
C THR A 413 -14.99 5.67 22.86
N SER A 414 -14.50 6.18 24.01
CA SER A 414 -13.14 5.84 24.48
C SER A 414 -12.95 4.35 24.74
N TYR A 415 -14.01 3.63 25.13
CA TYR A 415 -13.96 2.17 25.28
C TYR A 415 -13.73 1.48 23.94
N TYR A 416 -14.47 1.89 22.88
CA TYR A 416 -14.26 1.36 21.53
C TYR A 416 -12.83 1.62 21.02
N LYS A 417 -12.35 2.87 21.15
CA LYS A 417 -11.00 3.24 20.75
C LYS A 417 -9.94 2.39 21.46
N GLN A 418 -10.04 2.23 22.78
CA GLN A 418 -9.12 1.39 23.55
C GLN A 418 -9.19 -0.09 23.12
N ALA A 419 -10.40 -0.63 22.92
CA ALA A 419 -10.59 -2.00 22.47
C ALA A 419 -9.97 -2.26 21.09
N ALA A 420 -10.14 -1.32 20.18
CA ALA A 420 -9.56 -1.40 18.82
C ALA A 420 -8.03 -1.30 18.85
N MET A 421 -7.48 -0.28 19.54
CA MET A 421 -6.03 -0.02 19.59
C MET A 421 -5.25 -1.08 20.36
N SER A 422 -5.83 -1.67 21.40
CA SER A 422 -5.20 -2.75 22.18
C SER A 422 -5.15 -4.10 21.44
N GLY A 423 -5.80 -4.21 20.28
CA GLY A 423 -5.92 -5.46 19.54
C GLY A 423 -6.84 -6.51 20.18
N LEU A 424 -7.53 -6.18 21.27
CA LEU A 424 -8.39 -7.14 21.98
C LEU A 424 -9.56 -7.64 21.13
N ILE A 425 -10.11 -6.80 20.24
CA ILE A 425 -11.17 -7.21 19.30
C ILE A 425 -10.65 -8.31 18.36
N LEU A 426 -9.46 -8.14 17.78
CA LEU A 426 -8.85 -9.13 16.91
C LEU A 426 -8.58 -10.45 17.65
N GLN A 427 -8.06 -10.35 18.88
CA GLN A 427 -7.78 -11.52 19.71
C GLN A 427 -9.05 -12.29 20.09
N PHE A 428 -10.11 -11.57 20.45
CA PHE A 428 -11.41 -12.17 20.75
C PHE A 428 -11.99 -12.85 19.53
N ALA A 429 -12.07 -12.13 18.39
CA ALA A 429 -12.63 -12.68 17.15
C ALA A 429 -11.91 -13.96 16.73
N PHE A 430 -10.58 -13.99 16.82
CA PHE A 430 -9.79 -15.18 16.56
C PHE A 430 -10.12 -16.32 17.52
N THR A 431 -10.17 -16.03 18.84
CA THR A 431 -10.49 -17.04 19.87
C THR A 431 -11.91 -17.60 19.68
N TYR A 432 -12.86 -16.71 19.41
CA TYR A 432 -14.24 -17.10 19.11
C TYR A 432 -14.32 -18.00 17.89
N THR A 433 -13.62 -17.62 16.81
CA THR A 433 -13.55 -18.42 15.59
C THR A 433 -13.00 -19.81 15.85
N ASP A 434 -11.86 -19.93 16.56
CA ASP A 434 -11.24 -21.24 16.83
C ASP A 434 -12.15 -22.15 17.67
N ASN A 435 -12.80 -21.59 18.70
CA ASN A 435 -13.69 -22.37 19.58
C ASN A 435 -14.97 -22.85 18.86
N ASN A 436 -15.40 -22.12 17.82
CA ASN A 436 -16.65 -22.38 17.12
C ASN A 436 -16.44 -22.86 15.67
N ARG A 437 -15.20 -23.12 15.24
CA ARG A 437 -14.84 -23.42 13.85
C ARG A 437 -15.69 -24.52 13.19
N PRO A 438 -16.00 -25.67 13.85
CA PRO A 438 -16.84 -26.69 13.22
C PRO A 438 -18.21 -26.16 12.82
N LYS A 439 -18.84 -25.31 13.65
CA LYS A 439 -20.11 -24.69 13.35
C LYS A 439 -19.99 -23.57 12.30
N LEU A 440 -18.98 -22.71 12.43
CA LEU A 440 -18.80 -21.57 11.53
C LEU A 440 -18.48 -22.03 10.10
N ASN A 441 -17.77 -23.12 9.91
CA ASN A 441 -17.47 -23.70 8.59
C ASN A 441 -18.70 -24.28 7.87
N THR A 442 -19.86 -24.42 8.53
CA THR A 442 -21.10 -24.87 7.87
C THR A 442 -21.79 -23.77 7.05
N PHE A 443 -21.40 -22.50 7.24
CA PHE A 443 -22.00 -21.39 6.50
C PHE A 443 -21.31 -21.22 5.15
N VAL A 444 -22.10 -21.24 4.08
CA VAL A 444 -21.60 -21.18 2.69
C VAL A 444 -21.49 -19.76 2.14
N ASN A 445 -22.14 -18.78 2.79
CA ASN A 445 -22.09 -17.36 2.36
C ASN A 445 -22.08 -16.39 3.52
N MET A 446 -21.58 -15.20 3.27
CA MET A 446 -21.42 -14.11 4.25
C MET A 446 -22.74 -13.73 4.92
N MET A 447 -23.84 -13.64 4.17
CA MET A 447 -25.12 -13.19 4.69
C MET A 447 -25.70 -14.16 5.73
N SER A 448 -25.59 -15.47 5.50
CA SER A 448 -26.04 -16.49 6.45
C SER A 448 -25.18 -16.51 7.71
N LEU A 449 -23.86 -16.37 7.57
CA LEU A 449 -22.95 -16.27 8.70
C LEU A 449 -23.19 -14.99 9.51
N SER A 450 -23.37 -13.85 8.87
CA SER A 450 -23.67 -12.56 9.53
C SER A 450 -24.94 -12.64 10.37
N LYS A 451 -26.05 -13.16 9.81
CA LYS A 451 -27.32 -13.36 10.54
C LYS A 451 -27.13 -14.25 11.77
N TYR A 452 -26.35 -15.31 11.66
CA TYR A 452 -26.04 -16.17 12.81
C TYR A 452 -25.25 -15.41 13.88
N LEU A 453 -24.19 -14.66 13.50
CA LEU A 453 -23.35 -13.94 14.46
C LEU A 453 -24.11 -12.87 15.24
N VAL A 454 -25.04 -12.16 14.63
CA VAL A 454 -25.92 -11.18 15.31
C VAL A 454 -26.69 -11.85 16.46
N GLN A 455 -27.15 -13.11 16.28
CA GLN A 455 -27.87 -13.85 17.31
C GLN A 455 -26.96 -14.35 18.46
N GLN A 456 -25.63 -14.36 18.27
CA GLN A 456 -24.69 -14.91 19.26
C GLN A 456 -24.27 -13.92 20.36
N ASN A 457 -24.79 -12.68 20.35
CA ASN A 457 -24.44 -11.68 21.36
C ASN A 457 -22.90 -11.45 21.48
N THR A 458 -22.20 -11.38 20.35
CA THR A 458 -20.73 -11.33 20.29
C THR A 458 -20.16 -10.16 21.06
N VAL A 459 -20.86 -9.02 21.14
CA VAL A 459 -20.45 -7.83 21.89
C VAL A 459 -20.38 -8.09 23.39
N GLU A 460 -21.37 -8.80 23.96
CA GLU A 460 -21.40 -9.13 25.39
C GLU A 460 -20.30 -10.14 25.76
N GLN A 461 -20.09 -11.14 24.91
CA GLN A 461 -19.00 -12.08 25.05
C GLN A 461 -17.64 -11.38 24.97
N PHE A 462 -17.50 -10.43 24.02
CA PHE A 462 -16.30 -9.60 23.91
C PHE A 462 -16.09 -8.74 25.15
N ALA A 463 -17.12 -8.08 25.68
CA ALA A 463 -16.99 -7.24 26.85
C ALA A 463 -16.50 -8.03 28.07
N THR A 464 -16.99 -9.25 28.24
CA THR A 464 -16.51 -10.18 29.29
C THR A 464 -15.07 -10.63 29.06
N TYR A 465 -14.70 -10.91 27.82
CA TYR A 465 -13.34 -11.25 27.44
C TYR A 465 -12.37 -10.09 27.67
N ALA A 466 -12.74 -8.89 27.25
CA ALA A 466 -11.93 -7.68 27.38
C ALA A 466 -11.65 -7.31 28.84
N ASP A 467 -12.66 -7.43 29.71
CA ASP A 467 -12.53 -7.19 31.16
C ASP A 467 -11.49 -8.11 31.80
N LYS A 468 -11.53 -9.41 31.47
CA LYS A 468 -10.52 -10.40 31.89
C LYS A 468 -9.11 -10.14 31.34
N ASN A 469 -8.99 -9.37 30.25
CA ASN A 469 -7.73 -9.05 29.60
C ASN A 469 -7.29 -7.58 29.80
N GLY A 470 -7.78 -6.93 30.87
CA GLY A 470 -7.28 -5.63 31.33
C GLY A 470 -8.04 -4.40 30.83
N LEU A 471 -9.06 -4.56 29.96
CA LEU A 471 -9.93 -3.46 29.56
C LEU A 471 -11.22 -3.49 30.38
N LYS A 472 -11.25 -2.75 31.47
CA LYS A 472 -12.39 -2.68 32.38
C LYS A 472 -13.69 -2.39 31.67
N ARG A 473 -14.73 -3.18 32.00
CA ARG A 473 -16.06 -3.06 31.44
C ARG A 473 -16.69 -1.69 31.75
N ARG A 474 -17.30 -1.05 30.73
CA ARG A 474 -17.99 0.25 30.82
C ARG A 474 -19.34 0.19 30.10
N ASN A 475 -20.37 -0.29 30.78
CA ASN A 475 -21.66 -0.64 30.17
C ASN A 475 -22.30 0.48 29.33
N LEU A 476 -22.23 1.75 29.79
CA LEU A 476 -22.81 2.88 29.05
C LEU A 476 -22.06 3.09 27.70
N MET A 477 -20.73 3.02 27.72
CA MET A 477 -19.91 3.19 26.52
C MET A 477 -20.06 2.01 25.57
N ILE A 478 -20.13 0.78 26.10
CA ILE A 478 -20.38 -0.43 25.30
C ILE A 478 -21.73 -0.32 24.58
N ARG A 479 -22.80 0.13 25.28
CA ARG A 479 -24.11 0.38 24.65
C ARG A 479 -24.03 1.41 23.52
N LYS A 480 -23.35 2.54 23.75
CA LYS A 480 -23.18 3.58 22.73
C LYS A 480 -22.37 3.08 21.52
N SER A 481 -21.41 2.21 21.73
CA SER A 481 -20.55 1.66 20.67
C SER A 481 -21.03 0.30 20.13
N HIS A 482 -22.22 -0.17 20.54
CA HIS A 482 -22.65 -1.54 20.26
C HIS A 482 -22.55 -1.88 18.77
N LYS A 483 -23.11 -1.04 17.89
CA LYS A 483 -23.10 -1.25 16.43
C LYS A 483 -21.67 -1.32 15.86
N LEU A 484 -20.78 -0.44 16.31
CA LEU A 484 -19.37 -0.43 15.87
C LEU A 484 -18.61 -1.66 16.38
N LEU A 485 -18.78 -2.03 17.64
CA LEU A 485 -18.18 -3.23 18.23
C LEU A 485 -18.67 -4.49 17.51
N GLU A 486 -19.97 -4.63 17.30
CA GLU A 486 -20.57 -5.76 16.59
C GLU A 486 -20.04 -5.86 15.17
N LYS A 487 -20.06 -4.75 14.42
CA LYS A 487 -19.54 -4.70 13.04
C LYS A 487 -18.07 -5.09 12.99
N PHE A 488 -17.23 -4.57 13.89
CA PHE A 488 -15.81 -4.89 13.91
C PHE A 488 -15.57 -6.35 14.29
N ILE A 489 -16.16 -6.85 15.37
CA ILE A 489 -16.00 -8.24 15.83
C ILE A 489 -16.46 -9.21 14.74
N ASN A 490 -17.67 -9.03 14.23
CA ASN A 490 -18.27 -9.93 13.25
C ASN A 490 -17.52 -9.90 11.92
N SER A 491 -17.02 -8.72 11.49
CA SER A 491 -16.19 -8.61 10.29
C SER A 491 -14.92 -9.48 10.38
N ARG A 492 -14.29 -9.51 11.57
CA ARG A 492 -13.09 -10.31 11.78
C ARG A 492 -13.37 -11.81 11.87
N ILE A 493 -14.51 -12.19 12.42
CA ILE A 493 -14.94 -13.60 12.41
C ILE A 493 -15.22 -14.05 10.98
N ILE A 494 -15.90 -13.22 10.18
CA ILE A 494 -16.16 -13.49 8.75
C ILE A 494 -14.84 -13.63 7.99
N TYR A 495 -13.89 -12.72 8.19
CA TYR A 495 -12.55 -12.79 7.58
C TYR A 495 -11.81 -14.09 7.92
N ASN A 496 -11.89 -14.56 9.18
CA ASN A 496 -11.22 -15.78 9.64
C ASN A 496 -11.83 -17.08 9.07
N ILE A 497 -13.04 -17.03 8.52
CA ILE A 497 -13.78 -18.19 8.01
C ILE A 497 -13.90 -18.18 6.48
N MET A 498 -14.03 -17.00 5.90
CA MET A 498 -14.27 -16.81 4.47
C MET A 498 -13.05 -16.19 3.77
N ASP A 499 -13.28 -15.22 2.91
CA ASP A 499 -12.25 -14.56 2.10
C ASP A 499 -12.38 -13.02 2.17
N ASP A 500 -11.43 -12.33 1.52
CA ASP A 500 -11.41 -10.87 1.42
C ASP A 500 -12.70 -10.31 0.81
N GLN A 501 -13.30 -11.00 -0.16
CA GLN A 501 -14.53 -10.55 -0.79
C GLN A 501 -15.71 -10.58 0.19
N ALA A 502 -15.86 -11.66 0.95
CA ALA A 502 -16.91 -11.79 1.96
C ALA A 502 -16.74 -10.74 3.07
N TRP A 503 -15.51 -10.53 3.52
CA TRP A 503 -15.18 -9.49 4.48
C TRP A 503 -15.51 -8.10 3.94
N THR A 504 -15.08 -7.78 2.71
CA THR A 504 -15.36 -6.48 2.06
C THR A 504 -16.86 -6.27 1.90
N ALA A 505 -17.58 -7.29 1.46
CA ALA A 505 -19.03 -7.22 1.32
C ALA A 505 -19.73 -6.95 2.67
N TYR A 506 -19.24 -7.54 3.75
CA TYR A 506 -19.78 -7.30 5.08
C TYR A 506 -19.51 -5.88 5.61
N ILE A 507 -18.28 -5.37 5.46
CA ILE A 507 -17.96 -4.00 5.92
C ILE A 507 -18.67 -2.92 5.10
N ASN A 508 -19.02 -3.21 3.86
CA ASN A 508 -19.77 -2.32 2.96
C ASN A 508 -21.27 -2.29 3.26
N LEU A 509 -21.79 -3.19 4.10
CA LEU A 509 -23.14 -3.07 4.62
C LEU A 509 -23.24 -1.79 5.48
N ASP A 510 -24.20 -0.93 5.20
CA ASP A 510 -24.36 0.37 5.86
C ASP A 510 -23.10 1.28 5.76
N ASP A 511 -22.42 1.29 4.62
CA ASP A 511 -21.31 2.22 4.35
C ASP A 511 -21.85 3.50 3.69
N PRO A 512 -21.74 4.68 4.35
CA PRO A 512 -22.31 5.93 3.82
C PRO A 512 -21.75 6.32 2.44
N THR A 513 -20.51 5.96 2.14
CA THR A 513 -19.88 6.28 0.85
C THR A 513 -20.46 5.39 -0.28
N ILE A 514 -20.71 4.12 0.04
CA ILE A 514 -21.39 3.18 -0.88
C ILE A 514 -22.85 3.63 -1.10
N GLU A 515 -23.57 3.96 -0.02
CA GLU A 515 -24.95 4.46 -0.13
C GLU A 515 -25.02 5.70 -1.01
N LYS A 516 -24.05 6.62 -0.86
CA LYS A 516 -23.96 7.83 -1.70
C LYS A 516 -23.70 7.51 -3.17
N ALA A 517 -22.86 6.54 -3.48
CA ALA A 517 -22.64 6.09 -4.85
C ALA A 517 -23.92 5.48 -5.48
N LEU A 518 -24.65 4.67 -4.71
CA LEU A 518 -25.94 4.12 -5.15
C LEU A 518 -26.99 5.22 -5.37
N GLU A 519 -27.00 6.27 -4.54
CA GLU A 519 -27.86 7.44 -4.72
C GLU A 519 -27.55 8.18 -6.03
N VAL A 520 -26.26 8.40 -6.33
CA VAL A 520 -25.78 9.03 -7.57
C VAL A 520 -26.27 8.25 -8.81
N PHE A 521 -26.18 6.92 -8.78
CA PHE A 521 -26.68 6.09 -9.90
C PHE A 521 -28.19 6.15 -10.04
N LYS A 522 -28.95 6.10 -8.94
CA LYS A 522 -30.42 6.24 -8.96
C LYS A 522 -30.89 7.58 -9.55
N LYS A 523 -30.12 8.65 -9.34
CA LYS A 523 -30.41 10.00 -9.85
C LYS A 523 -29.87 10.23 -11.28
N ASN A 524 -29.16 9.26 -11.89
CA ASN A 524 -28.45 9.41 -13.16
C ASN A 524 -27.43 10.58 -13.14
N GLU A 525 -26.70 10.74 -12.04
CA GLU A 525 -25.73 11.82 -11.84
C GLU A 525 -24.26 11.33 -11.88
N ALA A 526 -24.02 10.11 -12.32
CA ALA A 526 -22.68 9.54 -12.43
C ALA A 526 -21.78 10.24 -13.45
N PHE A 527 -22.38 10.86 -14.47
CA PHE A 527 -21.67 11.71 -15.40
C PHE A 527 -21.79 13.17 -14.95
N PRO A 528 -20.66 13.84 -14.65
CA PRO A 528 -20.69 15.24 -14.24
C PRO A 528 -21.34 16.14 -15.28
N LYS A 529 -22.10 17.13 -14.82
CA LYS A 529 -22.77 18.11 -15.67
C LYS A 529 -22.01 19.44 -15.67
N LYS A 530 -22.10 20.18 -16.76
CA LYS A 530 -21.54 21.54 -16.83
C LYS A 530 -22.13 22.39 -15.71
N PRO A 531 -21.28 23.16 -14.98
CA PRO A 531 -21.77 24.06 -13.95
C PRO A 531 -22.81 25.03 -14.53
N SER A 532 -23.95 25.18 -13.87
CA SER A 532 -24.92 26.23 -14.24
C SER A 532 -24.28 27.58 -13.92
N ILE A 533 -24.19 28.45 -14.92
CA ILE A 533 -23.82 29.84 -14.71
C ILE A 533 -24.96 30.44 -13.87
N LYS A 534 -24.71 30.63 -12.55
CA LYS A 534 -25.61 31.47 -11.76
C LYS A 534 -25.51 32.87 -12.35
N LYS A 535 -26.59 33.27 -13.04
CA LYS A 535 -26.78 34.66 -13.49
C LYS A 535 -26.87 35.61 -12.30
#